data_f0c1da500df4376045c3a110307f3671
#
_entry.id   f0c1da500df4376045c3a110307f3671
#
_cell.length_a   1.000
_cell.length_b   1.000
_cell.length_c   1.000
_cell.angle_alpha   90.00
_cell.angle_beta   90.00
_cell.angle_gamma   90.00
#
_symmetry.space_group_name_H-M   'P 1'
#
loop_
_entity.id
_entity.type
_entity.pdbx_description
1 polymer ?
#
loop_
_entity_poly.entity_id
_entity_poly.type
_entity_poly.pdbx_seq_one_letter_code
_entity_poly.pdbx_strand_id
1 'polypeptide(L)'
;VQLLSDPQLVGSGAPQQGAFRELNPADFLSRDEVTLDTDQISSYLTGKTVLVTGGGGSIGSELCRQIMRYRPRQLLIFDIYENCAYELEMELRNKYGADINVVTLIGSIRDIKRLDEVFETYHPSVVFHAAAHKHVPLMEVSPAEAVKNNVFGTKNLLTSAAEHGVERFVQLSTDKAVNPTNVMGCTKRICEMLIQTFAKNTSMKCMAVRFGNVLGSHGSVIPLFEEQIKNGGPVTITHPDIVRYFMTIPEAAQLVLQAGGLAQSGSIYVLDMGEPVKIMDLATRLIRFYGYEPNVNMEIKVTGLRPGEKLYEELMLDSEQDRMTKTAHDKIFIAPPMQIDLAAFYEELQNLRHDAEHNDEGVVLSLQRMVGTYHPNRVVNEDHTVSAAHGNTETIDKEELQKALDEQHSTQQNAQ
;
A
#
# COMPACT_ATOMS: atom_id res chain seq x y z
N VAL A 1 -3.32 3.85 -28.22
CA VAL A 1 -2.43 2.77 -28.67
C VAL A 1 -2.98 1.45 -28.15
N GLN A 2 -3.07 0.45 -29.00
CA GLN A 2 -3.59 -0.89 -28.67
C GLN A 2 -2.51 -1.93 -28.91
N LEU A 3 -2.39 -2.90 -28.02
CA LEU A 3 -1.49 -4.04 -28.20
C LEU A 3 -2.20 -5.20 -28.90
N LEU A 4 -1.47 -5.95 -29.72
CA LEU A 4 -1.94 -7.25 -30.23
C LEU A 4 -2.01 -8.23 -29.06
N SER A 5 -3.17 -8.81 -28.84
CA SER A 5 -3.39 -9.77 -27.75
C SER A 5 -2.75 -11.14 -28.00
N ASP A 6 -2.41 -11.48 -29.26
CA ASP A 6 -1.70 -12.71 -29.63
C ASP A 6 -0.91 -12.50 -30.94
N PRO A 7 0.44 -12.67 -30.92
CA PRO A 7 1.28 -12.57 -32.11
C PRO A 7 1.00 -13.64 -33.19
N GLN A 8 0.36 -14.77 -32.84
CA GLN A 8 0.04 -15.83 -33.78
C GLN A 8 -1.18 -15.51 -34.66
N LEU A 9 -1.97 -14.47 -34.31
CA LEU A 9 -3.13 -14.08 -35.13
C LEU A 9 -2.78 -13.18 -36.32
N VAL A 10 -1.53 -12.77 -36.49
CA VAL A 10 -1.06 -11.90 -37.59
C VAL A 10 -1.07 -12.61 -38.97
N GLY A 11 -1.22 -13.96 -39.03
CA GLY A 11 -1.16 -14.74 -40.24
C GLY A 11 -2.48 -15.02 -40.96
N SER A 12 -3.65 -14.66 -40.39
CA SER A 12 -4.95 -15.12 -40.91
C SER A 12 -5.80 -14.06 -41.66
N GLY A 13 -5.22 -12.95 -42.07
CA GLY A 13 -5.78 -12.08 -43.12
C GLY A 13 -7.01 -11.22 -42.82
N ALA A 14 -7.57 -11.25 -41.62
CA ALA A 14 -8.58 -10.30 -41.19
C ALA A 14 -8.44 -9.97 -39.68
N PRO A 15 -8.37 -8.70 -39.28
CA PRO A 15 -8.39 -8.34 -37.87
C PRO A 15 -9.77 -8.68 -37.30
N GLN A 16 -9.84 -9.76 -36.51
CA GLN A 16 -11.03 -10.04 -35.72
C GLN A 16 -11.17 -8.97 -34.62
N GLN A 17 -12.38 -8.48 -34.38
CA GLN A 17 -12.70 -7.65 -33.21
C GLN A 17 -12.25 -8.41 -31.96
N GLY A 18 -11.21 -7.90 -31.26
CA GLY A 18 -10.59 -8.55 -30.09
C GLY A 18 -9.10 -8.79 -30.21
N ALA A 19 -8.48 -8.60 -31.40
CA ALA A 19 -7.03 -8.74 -31.61
C ALA A 19 -6.20 -7.65 -30.93
N PHE A 20 -6.83 -6.52 -30.54
CA PHE A 20 -6.17 -5.39 -29.90
C PHE A 20 -6.75 -5.18 -28.51
N ARG A 21 -5.90 -5.07 -27.51
CA ARG A 21 -6.28 -4.68 -26.15
C ARG A 21 -5.64 -3.35 -25.74
N GLU A 22 -6.28 -2.68 -24.81
CA GLU A 22 -5.68 -1.51 -24.18
C GLU A 22 -4.43 -1.92 -23.38
N LEU A 23 -3.52 -0.96 -23.18
CA LEU A 23 -2.33 -1.17 -22.38
C LEU A 23 -2.72 -1.54 -20.96
N ASN A 24 -2.23 -2.68 -20.50
CA ASN A 24 -2.32 -3.03 -19.09
C ASN A 24 -0.99 -2.65 -18.41
N PRO A 25 -1.00 -1.91 -17.30
CA PRO A 25 0.22 -1.64 -16.53
C PRO A 25 1.07 -2.88 -16.22
N ALA A 26 0.44 -4.06 -16.11
CA ALA A 26 1.13 -5.34 -15.93
C ALA A 26 2.09 -5.70 -17.08
N ASP A 27 1.89 -5.16 -18.30
CA ASP A 27 2.76 -5.42 -19.46
C ASP A 27 4.19 -4.88 -19.26
N PHE A 28 4.39 -4.01 -18.26
CA PHE A 28 5.72 -3.48 -17.90
C PHE A 28 6.45 -4.34 -16.88
N LEU A 29 5.77 -5.33 -16.27
CA LEU A 29 6.35 -6.22 -15.27
C LEU A 29 6.45 -7.65 -15.84
N SER A 30 7.66 -8.20 -15.78
CA SER A 30 7.87 -9.64 -16.05
C SER A 30 7.68 -10.40 -14.73
N ARG A 31 6.42 -10.69 -14.38
CA ARG A 31 6.10 -11.41 -13.14
C ARG A 31 5.21 -12.61 -13.44
N ASP A 32 5.52 -13.72 -12.79
CA ASP A 32 4.70 -14.92 -12.86
C ASP A 32 3.37 -14.73 -12.11
N GLU A 33 2.34 -15.42 -12.57
CA GLU A 33 1.04 -15.44 -11.86
C GLU A 33 1.19 -16.06 -10.47
N VAL A 34 0.48 -15.49 -9.49
CA VAL A 34 0.47 -15.96 -8.12
C VAL A 34 -0.43 -17.19 -8.00
N THR A 35 0.10 -18.25 -7.41
CA THR A 35 -0.69 -19.44 -7.06
C THR A 35 -1.25 -19.27 -5.65
N LEU A 36 -2.60 -19.29 -5.50
CA LEU A 36 -3.28 -19.12 -4.22
C LEU A 36 -3.72 -20.46 -3.63
N ASP A 37 -3.62 -20.58 -2.32
CA ASP A 37 -4.32 -21.62 -1.56
C ASP A 37 -5.80 -21.19 -1.37
N THR A 38 -6.63 -21.55 -2.34
CA THR A 38 -8.05 -21.17 -2.38
C THR A 38 -8.85 -21.77 -1.23
N ASP A 39 -8.45 -22.94 -0.73
CA ASP A 39 -9.15 -23.61 0.40
C ASP A 39 -8.86 -22.86 1.69
N GLN A 40 -7.62 -22.44 1.90
CA GLN A 40 -7.23 -21.64 3.04
C GLN A 40 -7.97 -20.28 3.06
N ILE A 41 -8.07 -19.61 1.90
CA ILE A 41 -8.80 -18.34 1.78
C ILE A 41 -10.30 -18.55 1.97
N SER A 42 -10.89 -19.57 1.35
CA SER A 42 -12.31 -19.93 1.50
C SER A 42 -12.68 -20.20 2.95
N SER A 43 -11.80 -20.85 3.71
CA SER A 43 -12.06 -21.25 5.09
C SER A 43 -12.41 -20.08 6.02
N TYR A 44 -11.95 -18.87 5.71
CA TYR A 44 -12.19 -17.70 6.56
C TYR A 44 -13.06 -16.61 5.93
N LEU A 45 -13.38 -16.72 4.63
CA LEU A 45 -14.24 -15.75 3.94
C LEU A 45 -15.63 -16.27 3.63
N THR A 46 -15.74 -17.55 3.29
CA THR A 46 -17.03 -18.14 2.88
C THR A 46 -18.05 -18.08 4.02
N GLY A 47 -19.21 -17.50 3.75
CA GLY A 47 -20.30 -17.37 4.73
C GLY A 47 -20.04 -16.35 5.85
N LYS A 48 -18.95 -15.58 5.80
CA LYS A 48 -18.60 -14.55 6.81
C LYS A 48 -19.11 -13.17 6.39
N THR A 49 -19.34 -12.29 7.36
CA THR A 49 -19.47 -10.85 7.11
C THR A 49 -18.07 -10.25 7.08
N VAL A 50 -17.71 -9.62 5.97
CA VAL A 50 -16.38 -9.06 5.73
C VAL A 50 -16.48 -7.55 5.56
N LEU A 51 -15.72 -6.80 6.35
CA LEU A 51 -15.60 -5.34 6.25
C LEU A 51 -14.29 -4.98 5.54
N VAL A 52 -14.40 -4.13 4.52
CA VAL A 52 -13.24 -3.53 3.84
C VAL A 52 -13.30 -2.02 4.04
N THR A 53 -12.37 -1.45 4.83
CA THR A 53 -12.24 0.00 4.99
C THR A 53 -11.31 0.56 3.93
N GLY A 54 -11.60 1.76 3.43
CA GLY A 54 -10.95 2.28 2.22
C GLY A 54 -11.36 1.46 0.99
N GLY A 55 -12.59 0.94 1.00
CA GLY A 55 -13.11 0.02 0.00
C GLY A 55 -13.22 0.62 -1.40
N GLY A 56 -13.36 1.94 -1.53
CA GLY A 56 -13.32 2.66 -2.81
C GLY A 56 -11.91 2.93 -3.35
N GLY A 57 -10.87 2.70 -2.55
CA GLY A 57 -9.47 2.85 -2.96
C GLY A 57 -8.99 1.74 -3.90
N SER A 58 -7.81 1.92 -4.52
CA SER A 58 -7.28 0.99 -5.52
C SER A 58 -7.14 -0.45 -5.02
N ILE A 59 -6.57 -0.67 -3.83
CA ILE A 59 -6.43 -2.02 -3.26
C ILE A 59 -7.74 -2.46 -2.60
N GLY A 60 -8.44 -1.56 -1.89
CA GLY A 60 -9.70 -1.88 -1.22
C GLY A 60 -10.77 -2.37 -2.20
N SER A 61 -10.91 -1.71 -3.35
CA SER A 61 -11.87 -2.12 -4.39
C SER A 61 -11.52 -3.49 -4.99
N GLU A 62 -10.25 -3.75 -5.22
CA GLU A 62 -9.82 -5.05 -5.73
C GLU A 62 -9.97 -6.17 -4.68
N LEU A 63 -9.71 -5.88 -3.39
CA LEU A 63 -10.04 -6.81 -2.31
C LEU A 63 -11.55 -7.14 -2.32
N CYS A 64 -12.43 -6.13 -2.44
CA CYS A 64 -13.86 -6.35 -2.54
C CYS A 64 -14.23 -7.26 -3.73
N ARG A 65 -13.66 -7.00 -4.93
CA ARG A 65 -13.89 -7.83 -6.13
C ARG A 65 -13.47 -9.29 -5.92
N GLN A 66 -12.32 -9.49 -5.28
CA GLN A 66 -11.79 -10.84 -5.05
C GLN A 66 -12.53 -11.56 -3.92
N ILE A 67 -12.86 -10.88 -2.82
CA ILE A 67 -13.64 -11.42 -1.70
C ILE A 67 -14.99 -11.97 -2.19
N MET A 68 -15.65 -11.28 -3.12
CA MET A 68 -16.93 -11.73 -3.69
C MET A 68 -16.85 -13.11 -4.38
N ARG A 69 -15.68 -13.50 -4.89
CA ARG A 69 -15.47 -14.85 -5.49
C ARG A 69 -15.59 -15.97 -4.47
N TYR A 70 -15.31 -15.68 -3.17
CA TYR A 70 -15.37 -16.61 -2.04
C TYR A 70 -16.74 -16.65 -1.36
N ARG A 71 -17.77 -16.01 -1.94
CA ARG A 71 -19.16 -16.03 -1.47
C ARG A 71 -19.30 -15.68 0.02
N PRO A 72 -18.90 -14.49 0.46
CA PRO A 72 -19.13 -14.04 1.82
C PRO A 72 -20.65 -14.00 2.09
N ARG A 73 -21.05 -14.13 3.35
CA ARG A 73 -22.45 -13.88 3.75
C ARG A 73 -22.85 -12.44 3.46
N GLN A 74 -21.94 -11.51 3.70
CA GLN A 74 -22.12 -10.08 3.45
C GLN A 74 -20.77 -9.41 3.24
N LEU A 75 -20.70 -8.50 2.29
CA LEU A 75 -19.56 -7.61 2.07
C LEU A 75 -19.95 -6.18 2.48
N LEU A 76 -19.19 -5.57 3.38
CA LEU A 76 -19.33 -4.19 3.81
C LEU A 76 -18.21 -3.36 3.19
N ILE A 77 -18.57 -2.39 2.35
CA ILE A 77 -17.65 -1.42 1.74
C ILE A 77 -17.72 -0.15 2.59
N PHE A 78 -16.66 0.15 3.35
CA PHE A 78 -16.62 1.33 4.20
C PHE A 78 -15.60 2.33 3.63
N ASP A 79 -16.05 3.50 3.26
CA ASP A 79 -15.18 4.56 2.72
C ASP A 79 -15.69 5.95 3.13
N ILE A 80 -14.78 6.92 3.16
CA ILE A 80 -15.13 8.33 3.35
C ILE A 80 -15.60 8.99 2.05
N TYR A 81 -15.14 8.46 0.89
CA TYR A 81 -15.42 9.01 -0.42
C TYR A 81 -16.54 8.22 -1.12
N GLU A 82 -17.74 8.82 -1.14
CA GLU A 82 -18.97 8.15 -1.61
C GLU A 82 -18.91 7.70 -3.07
N ASN A 83 -18.31 8.51 -3.98
CA ASN A 83 -18.40 8.22 -5.40
C ASN A 83 -17.69 6.91 -5.76
N CYS A 84 -16.44 6.72 -5.33
CA CYS A 84 -15.72 5.48 -5.60
C CYS A 84 -16.37 4.26 -4.94
N ALA A 85 -16.97 4.43 -3.75
CA ALA A 85 -17.69 3.37 -3.06
C ALA A 85 -18.98 2.97 -3.81
N TYR A 86 -19.73 3.95 -4.30
CA TYR A 86 -20.92 3.77 -5.12
C TYR A 86 -20.61 3.07 -6.45
N GLU A 87 -19.58 3.55 -7.17
CA GLU A 87 -19.15 2.95 -8.44
C GLU A 87 -18.79 1.48 -8.27
N LEU A 88 -18.07 1.13 -7.20
CA LEU A 88 -17.74 -0.26 -6.88
C LEU A 88 -18.98 -1.09 -6.58
N GLU A 89 -19.93 -0.58 -5.80
CA GLU A 89 -21.18 -1.28 -5.53
C GLU A 89 -21.94 -1.58 -6.81
N MET A 90 -22.04 -0.60 -7.70
CA MET A 90 -22.72 -0.78 -9.00
C MET A 90 -22.00 -1.80 -9.87
N GLU A 91 -20.68 -1.77 -9.93
CA GLU A 91 -19.89 -2.79 -10.63
C GLU A 91 -20.19 -4.20 -10.12
N LEU A 92 -20.14 -4.38 -8.79
CA LEU A 92 -20.40 -5.69 -8.17
C LEU A 92 -21.83 -6.18 -8.41
N ARG A 93 -22.84 -5.30 -8.30
CA ARG A 93 -24.24 -5.63 -8.60
C ARG A 93 -24.44 -6.00 -10.06
N ASN A 94 -23.81 -5.29 -10.98
CA ASN A 94 -23.87 -5.62 -12.41
C ASN A 94 -23.23 -6.97 -12.71
N LYS A 95 -22.17 -7.33 -12.01
CA LYS A 95 -21.41 -8.57 -12.25
C LYS A 95 -22.07 -9.80 -11.61
N TYR A 96 -22.58 -9.68 -10.39
CA TYR A 96 -23.06 -10.82 -9.58
C TYR A 96 -24.58 -10.86 -9.41
N GLY A 97 -25.30 -9.85 -9.90
CA GLY A 97 -26.75 -9.68 -9.78
C GLY A 97 -27.14 -8.67 -8.68
N ALA A 98 -28.37 -8.17 -8.78
CA ALA A 98 -28.87 -7.12 -7.89
C ALA A 98 -29.05 -7.60 -6.43
N ASP A 99 -29.28 -8.89 -6.23
CA ASP A 99 -29.62 -9.49 -4.93
C ASP A 99 -28.40 -9.86 -4.08
N ILE A 100 -27.18 -9.48 -4.51
CA ILE A 100 -25.97 -9.72 -3.70
C ILE A 100 -26.02 -8.94 -2.40
N ASN A 101 -25.53 -9.56 -1.32
CA ASN A 101 -25.48 -8.94 -0.01
C ASN A 101 -24.23 -8.05 0.14
N VAL A 102 -24.21 -6.92 -0.57
CA VAL A 102 -23.20 -5.87 -0.49
C VAL A 102 -23.86 -4.62 0.10
N VAL A 103 -23.21 -4.03 1.09
CA VAL A 103 -23.66 -2.80 1.74
C VAL A 103 -22.52 -1.78 1.69
N THR A 104 -22.81 -0.63 1.11
CA THR A 104 -21.88 0.52 1.10
C THR A 104 -22.19 1.44 2.27
N LEU A 105 -21.18 1.69 3.07
CA LEU A 105 -21.24 2.48 4.30
C LEU A 105 -20.29 3.68 4.18
N ILE A 106 -20.84 4.88 4.26
CA ILE A 106 -20.03 6.10 4.24
C ILE A 106 -19.68 6.48 5.67
N GLY A 107 -18.39 6.72 5.88
CA GLY A 107 -17.86 7.10 7.20
C GLY A 107 -16.35 7.23 7.22
N SER A 108 -15.85 7.84 8.29
CA SER A 108 -14.42 7.99 8.55
C SER A 108 -13.98 7.04 9.66
N ILE A 109 -12.81 6.40 9.48
CA ILE A 109 -12.18 5.60 10.56
C ILE A 109 -11.77 6.44 11.77
N ARG A 110 -11.78 7.77 11.65
CA ARG A 110 -11.54 8.71 12.74
C ARG A 110 -12.75 8.82 13.69
N ASP A 111 -13.94 8.47 13.20
CA ASP A 111 -15.20 8.54 13.97
C ASP A 111 -15.49 7.19 14.63
N ILE A 112 -15.09 7.09 15.90
CA ILE A 112 -15.28 5.87 16.71
C ILE A 112 -16.76 5.49 16.84
N LYS A 113 -17.65 6.48 16.98
CA LYS A 113 -19.09 6.23 17.16
C LYS A 113 -19.69 5.62 15.91
N ARG A 114 -19.26 6.12 14.72
CA ARG A 114 -19.69 5.54 13.45
C ARG A 114 -19.15 4.12 13.26
N LEU A 115 -17.92 3.85 13.69
CA LEU A 115 -17.37 2.51 13.68
C LEU A 115 -18.18 1.57 14.58
N ASP A 116 -18.42 1.94 15.83
CA ASP A 116 -19.19 1.12 16.79
C ASP A 116 -20.60 0.81 16.26
N GLU A 117 -21.31 1.81 15.69
CA GLU A 117 -22.60 1.59 15.01
C GLU A 117 -22.53 0.54 13.92
N VAL A 118 -21.47 0.59 13.09
CA VAL A 118 -21.24 -0.39 12.01
C VAL A 118 -20.99 -1.79 12.58
N PHE A 119 -20.13 -1.90 13.58
CA PHE A 119 -19.81 -3.19 14.20
C PHE A 119 -21.01 -3.79 14.96
N GLU A 120 -21.78 -2.97 15.68
CA GLU A 120 -23.00 -3.39 16.36
C GLU A 120 -24.10 -3.84 15.40
N THR A 121 -24.23 -3.18 14.23
CA THR A 121 -25.29 -3.49 13.27
C THR A 121 -24.99 -4.71 12.43
N TYR A 122 -23.75 -4.83 11.96
CA TYR A 122 -23.40 -5.81 10.92
C TYR A 122 -22.57 -7.00 11.43
N HIS A 123 -21.97 -6.88 12.61
CA HIS A 123 -21.12 -7.93 13.23
C HIS A 123 -20.10 -8.55 12.28
N PRO A 124 -19.20 -7.74 11.66
CA PRO A 124 -18.19 -8.29 10.76
C PRO A 124 -17.23 -9.23 11.52
N SER A 125 -16.98 -10.40 10.93
CA SER A 125 -16.04 -11.37 11.50
C SER A 125 -14.62 -11.14 10.98
N VAL A 126 -14.48 -10.52 9.80
CA VAL A 126 -13.19 -10.27 9.15
C VAL A 126 -13.12 -8.81 8.72
N VAL A 127 -11.98 -8.17 9.00
CA VAL A 127 -11.71 -6.79 8.60
C VAL A 127 -10.45 -6.73 7.75
N PHE A 128 -10.56 -6.12 6.57
CA PHE A 128 -9.42 -5.67 5.76
C PHE A 128 -9.32 -4.16 5.84
N HIS A 129 -8.22 -3.67 6.39
CA HIS A 129 -8.03 -2.24 6.61
C HIS A 129 -7.09 -1.63 5.57
N ALA A 130 -7.69 -1.02 4.53
CA ALA A 130 -6.97 -0.33 3.46
C ALA A 130 -7.11 1.20 3.50
N ALA A 131 -7.91 1.75 4.42
CA ALA A 131 -8.07 3.19 4.58
C ALA A 131 -6.80 3.83 5.13
N ALA A 132 -6.22 4.77 4.41
CA ALA A 132 -5.06 5.57 4.86
C ALA A 132 -4.84 6.80 3.98
N HIS A 133 -4.24 7.84 4.54
CA HIS A 133 -3.58 8.88 3.77
C HIS A 133 -2.21 8.38 3.32
N LYS A 134 -1.97 8.27 1.99
CA LYS A 134 -0.79 7.61 1.41
C LYS A 134 0.19 8.54 0.70
N HIS A 135 -0.23 9.75 0.34
CA HIS A 135 0.60 10.67 -0.45
C HIS A 135 1.67 11.34 0.41
N VAL A 136 2.92 10.91 0.27
CA VAL A 136 4.05 11.39 1.07
C VAL A 136 4.13 12.92 1.06
N PRO A 137 4.17 13.63 -0.09
CA PRO A 137 4.33 15.09 -0.05
C PRO A 137 3.20 15.82 0.68
N LEU A 138 1.96 15.32 0.59
CA LEU A 138 0.83 15.93 1.30
C LEU A 138 0.91 15.70 2.81
N MET A 139 1.41 14.54 3.23
CA MET A 139 1.57 14.23 4.66
C MET A 139 2.77 14.93 5.28
N GLU A 140 3.77 15.29 4.48
CA GLU A 140 4.84 16.17 4.94
C GLU A 140 4.35 17.58 5.25
N VAL A 141 3.40 18.09 4.49
CA VAL A 141 2.75 19.41 4.73
C VAL A 141 1.70 19.32 5.85
N SER A 142 1.09 18.16 6.05
CA SER A 142 -0.03 17.96 6.99
C SER A 142 0.22 16.77 7.94
N PRO A 143 1.29 16.79 8.76
CA PRO A 143 1.68 15.66 9.59
C PRO A 143 0.61 15.28 10.63
N ALA A 144 -0.08 16.27 11.23
CA ALA A 144 -1.15 16.02 12.17
C ALA A 144 -2.33 15.24 11.53
N GLU A 145 -2.67 15.52 10.28
CA GLU A 145 -3.75 14.80 9.57
C GLU A 145 -3.34 13.36 9.24
N ALA A 146 -2.06 13.13 8.90
CA ALA A 146 -1.52 11.77 8.75
C ALA A 146 -1.66 10.97 10.05
N VAL A 147 -1.32 11.56 11.19
CA VAL A 147 -1.41 10.94 12.52
C VAL A 147 -2.87 10.66 12.89
N LYS A 148 -3.74 11.67 12.81
CA LYS A 148 -5.18 11.53 13.14
C LYS A 148 -5.84 10.41 12.32
N ASN A 149 -5.55 10.36 11.02
CA ASN A 149 -6.16 9.36 10.14
C ASN A 149 -5.48 8.00 10.25
N ASN A 150 -4.15 7.93 10.02
CA ASN A 150 -3.49 6.65 9.89
C ASN A 150 -3.29 5.97 11.26
N VAL A 151 -2.81 6.71 12.28
CA VAL A 151 -2.53 6.13 13.60
C VAL A 151 -3.81 5.97 14.41
N PHE A 152 -4.53 7.09 14.66
CA PHE A 152 -5.70 7.06 15.54
C PHE A 152 -6.93 6.47 14.87
N GLY A 153 -7.09 6.65 13.55
CA GLY A 153 -8.11 5.95 12.79
C GLY A 153 -7.92 4.43 12.83
N THR A 154 -6.69 3.93 12.65
CA THR A 154 -6.37 2.50 12.82
C THR A 154 -6.61 2.02 14.25
N LYS A 155 -6.20 2.82 15.27
CA LYS A 155 -6.43 2.46 16.67
C LYS A 155 -7.93 2.37 16.97
N ASN A 156 -8.73 3.32 16.52
CA ASN A 156 -10.19 3.29 16.70
C ASN A 156 -10.79 2.02 16.08
N LEU A 157 -10.41 1.72 14.83
CA LEU A 157 -10.91 0.54 14.13
C LEU A 157 -10.51 -0.77 14.82
N LEU A 158 -9.25 -0.88 15.32
CA LEU A 158 -8.78 -2.04 16.09
C LEU A 158 -9.55 -2.17 17.42
N THR A 159 -9.83 -1.06 18.09
CA THR A 159 -10.59 -1.04 19.34
C THR A 159 -12.02 -1.54 19.11
N SER A 160 -12.78 -0.93 18.20
CA SER A 160 -14.12 -1.38 17.85
C SER A 160 -14.14 -2.84 17.38
N ALA A 161 -13.18 -3.25 16.56
CA ALA A 161 -13.08 -4.63 16.08
C ALA A 161 -12.88 -5.64 17.23
N ALA A 162 -12.01 -5.32 18.18
CA ALA A 162 -11.75 -6.17 19.34
C ALA A 162 -12.96 -6.26 20.30
N GLU A 163 -13.61 -5.14 20.57
CA GLU A 163 -14.78 -5.04 21.45
C GLU A 163 -16.00 -5.77 20.90
N HIS A 164 -16.15 -5.85 19.57
CA HIS A 164 -17.27 -6.51 18.89
C HIS A 164 -16.93 -7.92 18.37
N GLY A 165 -15.82 -8.51 18.83
CA GLY A 165 -15.53 -9.93 18.59
C GLY A 165 -15.11 -10.28 17.17
N VAL A 166 -14.46 -9.37 16.45
CA VAL A 166 -13.83 -9.66 15.16
C VAL A 166 -12.83 -10.81 15.30
N GLU A 167 -12.92 -11.80 14.43
CA GLU A 167 -12.03 -12.98 14.46
C GLU A 167 -10.65 -12.64 13.84
N ARG A 168 -10.65 -11.79 12.80
CA ARG A 168 -9.45 -11.55 11.99
C ARG A 168 -9.38 -10.11 11.48
N PHE A 169 -8.22 -9.50 11.63
CA PHE A 169 -7.92 -8.13 11.22
C PHE A 169 -6.65 -8.09 10.39
N VAL A 170 -6.77 -7.68 9.12
CA VAL A 170 -5.65 -7.58 8.17
C VAL A 170 -5.40 -6.10 7.83
N GLN A 171 -4.27 -5.57 8.28
CA GLN A 171 -3.83 -4.20 8.04
C GLN A 171 -2.95 -4.14 6.80
N LEU A 172 -3.26 -3.28 5.85
CA LEU A 172 -2.33 -2.97 4.77
C LEU A 172 -1.21 -2.07 5.28
N SER A 173 0.03 -2.43 4.99
CA SER A 173 1.23 -1.65 5.29
C SER A 173 2.03 -1.37 4.02
N THR A 174 3.25 -0.85 4.15
CA THR A 174 4.07 -0.38 3.03
C THR A 174 5.56 -0.55 3.33
N ASP A 175 6.38 -0.66 2.28
CA ASP A 175 7.84 -0.55 2.31
C ASP A 175 8.33 0.71 3.02
N LYS A 176 7.60 1.82 2.91
CA LYS A 176 7.94 3.11 3.55
C LYS A 176 7.83 3.12 5.07
N ALA A 177 7.28 2.06 5.68
CA ALA A 177 7.31 1.84 7.13
C ALA A 177 8.68 1.34 7.65
N VAL A 178 9.57 0.95 6.73
CA VAL A 178 10.94 0.51 7.02
C VAL A 178 11.87 1.73 6.99
N ASN A 179 12.66 1.94 8.05
CA ASN A 179 13.55 3.11 8.19
C ASN A 179 12.90 4.39 7.63
N PRO A 180 11.74 4.82 8.17
CA PRO A 180 10.95 5.87 7.54
C PRO A 180 11.75 7.18 7.46
N THR A 181 11.68 7.84 6.29
CA THR A 181 12.21 9.19 6.07
C THR A 181 11.09 10.22 5.95
N ASN A 182 9.85 9.76 6.04
CA ASN A 182 8.66 10.57 5.86
C ASN A 182 7.58 10.25 6.90
N VAL A 183 6.71 11.23 7.13
CA VAL A 183 5.60 11.15 8.09
C VAL A 183 4.66 9.99 7.77
N MET A 184 4.27 9.82 6.51
CA MET A 184 3.35 8.75 6.10
C MET A 184 3.91 7.36 6.46
N GLY A 185 5.17 7.08 6.09
CA GLY A 185 5.85 5.84 6.44
C GLY A 185 5.95 5.63 7.95
N CYS A 186 6.30 6.68 8.71
CA CYS A 186 6.35 6.64 10.17
C CYS A 186 4.97 6.30 10.77
N THR A 187 3.88 6.91 10.28
CA THR A 187 2.52 6.57 10.76
C THR A 187 2.17 5.11 10.47
N LYS A 188 2.60 4.54 9.33
CA LYS A 188 2.38 3.13 9.00
C LYS A 188 3.21 2.20 9.87
N ARG A 189 4.44 2.59 10.25
CA ARG A 189 5.23 1.85 11.25
C ARG A 189 4.53 1.79 12.61
N ILE A 190 3.96 2.91 13.06
CA ILE A 190 3.16 2.92 14.31
C ILE A 190 1.91 2.02 14.17
N CYS A 191 1.26 1.97 13.01
CA CYS A 191 0.18 1.02 12.78
C CYS A 191 0.64 -0.45 12.92
N GLU A 192 1.83 -0.81 12.42
CA GLU A 192 2.41 -2.15 12.63
C GLU A 192 2.65 -2.44 14.13
N MET A 193 3.12 -1.43 14.89
CA MET A 193 3.26 -1.56 16.36
C MET A 193 1.91 -1.77 17.05
N LEU A 194 0.85 -1.05 16.63
CA LEU A 194 -0.51 -1.25 17.13
C LEU A 194 -1.01 -2.67 16.85
N ILE A 195 -0.80 -3.20 15.64
CA ILE A 195 -1.16 -4.58 15.28
C ILE A 195 -0.52 -5.59 16.23
N GLN A 196 0.78 -5.46 16.50
CA GLN A 196 1.48 -6.36 17.40
C GLN A 196 1.02 -6.23 18.87
N THR A 197 0.66 -5.00 19.28
CA THR A 197 0.14 -4.74 20.62
C THR A 197 -1.25 -5.34 20.81
N PHE A 198 -2.17 -5.13 19.86
CA PHE A 198 -3.52 -5.72 19.92
C PHE A 198 -3.48 -7.24 19.83
N ALA A 199 -2.60 -7.81 19.02
CA ALA A 199 -2.41 -9.26 18.92
C ALA A 199 -2.02 -9.92 20.24
N LYS A 200 -1.30 -9.22 21.13
CA LYS A 200 -0.93 -9.71 22.45
C LYS A 200 -2.06 -9.59 23.48
N ASN A 201 -2.95 -8.63 23.31
CA ASN A 201 -3.92 -8.25 24.34
C ASN A 201 -5.37 -8.66 24.00
N THR A 202 -5.61 -9.27 22.84
CA THR A 202 -6.94 -9.69 22.38
C THR A 202 -6.91 -11.09 21.79
N SER A 203 -8.07 -11.73 21.66
CA SER A 203 -8.21 -13.02 20.94
C SER A 203 -8.28 -12.84 19.42
N MET A 204 -8.44 -11.60 18.95
CA MET A 204 -8.49 -11.27 17.52
C MET A 204 -7.15 -11.55 16.84
N LYS A 205 -7.16 -12.27 15.73
CA LYS A 205 -5.96 -12.49 14.93
C LYS A 205 -5.63 -11.25 14.13
N CYS A 206 -4.68 -10.46 14.63
CA CYS A 206 -4.23 -9.21 14.00
C CYS A 206 -2.94 -9.45 13.21
N MET A 207 -2.87 -8.92 12.00
CA MET A 207 -1.68 -8.98 11.17
C MET A 207 -1.57 -7.76 10.26
N ALA A 208 -0.35 -7.42 9.85
CA ALA A 208 -0.10 -6.43 8.82
C ALA A 208 0.56 -7.07 7.60
N VAL A 209 0.35 -6.48 6.42
CA VAL A 209 0.95 -6.93 5.16
C VAL A 209 1.70 -5.77 4.54
N ARG A 210 3.01 -5.89 4.46
CA ARG A 210 3.94 -4.90 3.93
C ARG A 210 4.27 -5.21 2.48
N PHE A 211 4.11 -4.24 1.59
CA PHE A 211 4.45 -4.34 0.17
C PHE A 211 4.83 -2.97 -0.40
N GLY A 212 5.47 -2.96 -1.55
CA GLY A 212 5.92 -1.75 -2.24
C GLY A 212 4.81 -1.04 -3.04
N ASN A 213 5.18 -0.46 -4.19
CA ASN A 213 4.20 0.26 -4.99
C ASN A 213 3.34 -0.71 -5.81
N VAL A 214 2.12 -0.28 -6.13
CA VAL A 214 1.23 -1.00 -7.02
C VAL A 214 0.98 -0.18 -8.29
N LEU A 215 1.06 -0.85 -9.44
CA LEU A 215 0.92 -0.22 -10.75
C LEU A 215 -0.52 0.25 -10.98
N GLY A 216 -0.67 1.43 -11.61
CA GLY A 216 -1.96 1.95 -11.99
C GLY A 216 -2.85 2.43 -10.84
N SER A 217 -2.33 2.53 -9.60
CA SER A 217 -3.10 3.08 -8.49
C SER A 217 -3.33 4.59 -8.64
N HIS A 218 -4.44 5.11 -8.11
CA HIS A 218 -4.77 6.53 -8.16
C HIS A 218 -3.61 7.41 -7.66
N GLY A 219 -3.23 8.40 -8.46
CA GLY A 219 -2.14 9.32 -8.17
C GLY A 219 -0.74 8.70 -8.19
N SER A 220 -0.57 7.52 -8.80
CA SER A 220 0.74 6.87 -8.98
C SER A 220 1.45 7.36 -10.26
N VAL A 221 2.69 6.90 -10.43
CA VAL A 221 3.61 7.38 -11.46
C VAL A 221 3.14 7.11 -12.90
N ILE A 222 2.49 5.95 -13.16
CA ILE A 222 2.04 5.62 -14.53
C ILE A 222 0.92 6.54 -15.00
N PRO A 223 -0.21 6.71 -14.28
CA PRO A 223 -1.23 7.69 -14.67
C PRO A 223 -0.69 9.11 -14.85
N LEU A 224 0.28 9.52 -14.00
CA LEU A 224 0.93 10.82 -14.13
C LEU A 224 1.70 10.93 -15.45
N PHE A 225 2.52 9.93 -15.79
CA PHE A 225 3.28 9.92 -17.04
C PHE A 225 2.36 9.89 -18.26
N GLU A 226 1.29 9.10 -18.23
CA GLU A 226 0.29 9.07 -19.31
C GLU A 226 -0.37 10.42 -19.53
N GLU A 227 -0.75 11.10 -18.45
CA GLU A 227 -1.32 12.44 -18.53
C GLU A 227 -0.31 13.44 -19.09
N GLN A 228 0.93 13.43 -18.62
CA GLN A 228 2.00 14.30 -19.12
C GLN A 228 2.27 14.05 -20.60
N ILE A 229 2.34 12.79 -21.04
CA ILE A 229 2.56 12.45 -22.46
C ILE A 229 1.38 12.92 -23.32
N LYS A 230 0.13 12.69 -22.89
CA LYS A 230 -1.08 13.14 -23.59
C LYS A 230 -1.14 14.66 -23.75
N ASN A 231 -0.58 15.38 -22.77
CA ASN A 231 -0.51 16.86 -22.77
C ASN A 231 0.72 17.42 -23.51
N GLY A 232 1.53 16.56 -24.15
CA GLY A 232 2.71 17.00 -24.93
C GLY A 232 4.01 17.12 -24.12
N GLY A 233 4.03 16.66 -22.90
CA GLY A 233 5.20 16.65 -22.01
C GLY A 233 5.46 17.95 -21.25
N PRO A 234 6.61 18.09 -20.57
CA PRO A 234 7.62 17.03 -20.36
C PRO A 234 7.13 15.92 -19.41
N VAL A 235 7.72 14.73 -19.53
CA VAL A 235 7.58 13.69 -18.51
C VAL A 235 8.54 14.01 -17.36
N THR A 236 8.04 14.05 -16.12
CA THR A 236 8.84 14.47 -14.97
C THR A 236 9.23 13.31 -14.08
N ILE A 237 10.50 13.21 -13.75
CA ILE A 237 11.04 12.26 -12.77
C ILE A 237 11.75 13.01 -11.65
N THR A 238 11.80 12.44 -10.45
CA THR A 238 12.42 13.12 -9.31
C THR A 238 13.94 12.92 -9.27
N HIS A 239 14.46 11.78 -9.73
CA HIS A 239 15.88 11.52 -9.86
C HIS A 239 16.16 10.46 -10.94
N PRO A 240 17.29 10.56 -11.70
CA PRO A 240 17.62 9.59 -12.76
C PRO A 240 17.79 8.14 -12.26
N ASP A 241 18.33 7.96 -11.06
CA ASP A 241 18.65 6.67 -10.49
C ASP A 241 17.58 6.15 -9.50
N ILE A 242 16.41 6.82 -9.41
CA ILE A 242 15.36 6.38 -8.51
C ILE A 242 14.79 5.04 -8.93
N VAL A 243 14.71 4.11 -7.99
CA VAL A 243 14.15 2.79 -8.19
C VAL A 243 12.97 2.54 -7.27
N ARG A 244 12.02 1.72 -7.72
CA ARG A 244 10.87 1.29 -6.91
C ARG A 244 10.53 -0.17 -7.20
N TYR A 245 10.03 -0.85 -6.20
CA TYR A 245 9.40 -2.14 -6.38
C TYR A 245 7.98 -1.95 -6.86
N PHE A 246 7.54 -2.79 -7.80
CA PHE A 246 6.18 -2.77 -8.32
C PHE A 246 5.54 -4.14 -8.34
N MET A 247 4.24 -4.12 -8.12
CA MET A 247 3.37 -5.28 -8.21
C MET A 247 2.06 -4.84 -8.86
N THR A 248 1.28 -5.74 -9.44
CA THR A 248 -0.05 -5.41 -9.94
C THR A 248 -1.05 -5.28 -8.79
N ILE A 249 -2.11 -4.49 -8.96
CA ILE A 249 -3.18 -4.36 -7.95
C ILE A 249 -3.85 -5.72 -7.67
N PRO A 250 -4.21 -6.54 -8.70
CA PRO A 250 -4.76 -7.87 -8.47
C PRO A 250 -3.82 -8.80 -7.69
N GLU A 251 -2.52 -8.80 -8.01
CA GLU A 251 -1.52 -9.61 -7.32
C GLU A 251 -1.39 -9.20 -5.84
N ALA A 252 -1.30 -7.90 -5.57
CA ALA A 252 -1.25 -7.38 -4.19
C ALA A 252 -2.48 -7.82 -3.38
N ALA A 253 -3.69 -7.68 -3.94
CA ALA A 253 -4.91 -8.10 -3.28
C ALA A 253 -4.95 -9.62 -3.03
N GLN A 254 -4.50 -10.43 -3.99
CA GLN A 254 -4.38 -11.88 -3.87
C GLN A 254 -3.47 -12.27 -2.70
N LEU A 255 -2.27 -11.69 -2.64
CA LEU A 255 -1.32 -11.99 -1.57
C LEU A 255 -1.78 -11.47 -0.20
N VAL A 256 -2.51 -10.34 -0.14
CA VAL A 256 -3.15 -9.87 1.10
C VAL A 256 -4.21 -10.85 1.59
N LEU A 257 -5.04 -11.40 0.70
CA LEU A 257 -6.01 -12.45 1.06
C LEU A 257 -5.30 -13.72 1.54
N GLN A 258 -4.24 -14.12 0.85
CA GLN A 258 -3.43 -15.29 1.24
C GLN A 258 -2.77 -15.09 2.62
N ALA A 259 -2.17 -13.91 2.87
CA ALA A 259 -1.61 -13.57 4.19
C ALA A 259 -2.66 -13.61 5.29
N GLY A 260 -3.88 -13.11 4.99
CA GLY A 260 -5.04 -13.27 5.86
C GLY A 260 -5.35 -14.73 6.17
N GLY A 261 -5.18 -15.65 5.22
CA GLY A 261 -5.37 -17.09 5.38
C GLY A 261 -4.36 -17.72 6.34
N LEU A 262 -3.09 -17.33 6.27
CA LEU A 262 -2.01 -17.82 7.15
C LEU A 262 -2.28 -17.52 8.64
N ALA A 263 -2.93 -16.39 8.94
CA ALA A 263 -3.54 -16.04 10.24
C ALA A 263 -2.66 -16.19 11.48
N GLN A 264 -1.35 -15.99 11.38
CA GLN A 264 -0.47 -15.93 12.54
C GLN A 264 -0.59 -14.55 13.19
N SER A 265 -1.19 -14.48 14.36
CA SER A 265 -1.46 -13.22 15.07
C SER A 265 -0.15 -12.51 15.46
N GLY A 266 -0.13 -11.18 15.29
CA GLY A 266 1.04 -10.33 15.55
C GLY A 266 2.10 -10.33 14.44
N SER A 267 1.88 -11.06 13.34
CA SER A 267 2.82 -11.11 12.23
C SER A 267 2.76 -9.86 11.37
N ILE A 268 3.93 -9.41 10.95
CA ILE A 268 4.11 -8.48 9.86
C ILE A 268 4.55 -9.32 8.65
N TYR A 269 3.62 -9.55 7.74
CA TYR A 269 3.93 -10.23 6.49
C TYR A 269 4.62 -9.27 5.53
N VAL A 270 5.63 -9.74 4.83
CA VAL A 270 6.36 -9.02 3.78
C VAL A 270 6.17 -9.75 2.48
N LEU A 271 5.64 -9.06 1.47
CA LEU A 271 5.43 -9.65 0.16
C LEU A 271 6.70 -9.59 -0.68
N ASP A 272 6.97 -10.66 -1.42
CA ASP A 272 8.00 -10.68 -2.45
C ASP A 272 7.64 -9.69 -3.58
N MET A 273 8.43 -8.64 -3.68
CA MET A 273 8.23 -7.60 -4.68
C MET A 273 8.95 -7.87 -6.00
N GLY A 274 9.77 -8.95 -6.07
CA GLY A 274 10.62 -9.24 -7.22
C GLY A 274 11.65 -8.13 -7.47
N GLU A 275 12.04 -7.97 -8.74
CA GLU A 275 13.08 -7.03 -9.16
C GLU A 275 12.63 -5.56 -9.05
N PRO A 276 13.50 -4.66 -8.54
CA PRO A 276 13.23 -3.24 -8.54
C PRO A 276 13.31 -2.66 -9.96
N VAL A 277 12.47 -1.66 -10.23
CA VAL A 277 12.36 -1.02 -11.55
C VAL A 277 12.85 0.42 -11.47
N LYS A 278 13.78 0.80 -12.36
CA LYS A 278 14.19 2.21 -12.52
C LYS A 278 13.03 3.03 -13.10
N ILE A 279 12.69 4.14 -12.45
CA ILE A 279 11.60 5.01 -12.91
C ILE A 279 11.93 5.66 -14.27
N MET A 280 13.21 5.91 -14.54
CA MET A 280 13.69 6.39 -15.84
C MET A 280 13.37 5.37 -16.96
N ASP A 281 13.57 4.08 -16.71
CA ASP A 281 13.29 3.01 -17.70
C ASP A 281 11.79 2.89 -17.95
N LEU A 282 10.99 3.00 -16.87
CA LEU A 282 9.53 3.01 -16.96
C LEU A 282 9.03 4.19 -17.81
N ALA A 283 9.55 5.41 -17.55
CA ALA A 283 9.24 6.61 -18.32
C ALA A 283 9.60 6.43 -19.81
N THR A 284 10.82 5.95 -20.07
CA THR A 284 11.35 5.70 -21.42
C THR A 284 10.46 4.71 -22.19
N ARG A 285 10.10 3.58 -21.57
CA ARG A 285 9.24 2.56 -22.19
C ARG A 285 7.86 3.12 -22.49
N LEU A 286 7.28 3.89 -21.57
CA LEU A 286 5.95 4.47 -21.73
C LEU A 286 5.94 5.53 -22.84
N ILE A 287 6.94 6.42 -22.91
CA ILE A 287 7.11 7.42 -23.98
C ILE A 287 7.15 6.73 -25.35
N ARG A 288 7.98 5.68 -25.49
CA ARG A 288 8.09 4.92 -26.76
C ARG A 288 6.79 4.19 -27.11
N PHE A 289 6.09 3.68 -26.11
CA PHE A 289 4.80 3.05 -26.30
C PHE A 289 3.76 4.02 -26.90
N TYR A 290 3.79 5.29 -26.49
CA TYR A 290 2.94 6.34 -27.08
C TYR A 290 3.46 6.87 -28.42
N GLY A 291 4.52 6.30 -28.98
CA GLY A 291 5.05 6.64 -30.32
C GLY A 291 6.01 7.83 -30.33
N TYR A 292 6.49 8.24 -29.16
CA TYR A 292 7.50 9.29 -29.03
C TYR A 292 8.89 8.72 -28.77
N GLU A 293 9.94 9.52 -29.01
CA GLU A 293 11.32 9.17 -28.67
C GLU A 293 11.82 10.06 -27.52
N PRO A 294 12.27 9.46 -26.40
CA PRO A 294 12.74 10.20 -25.21
C PRO A 294 13.82 11.21 -25.55
N ASN A 295 13.69 12.43 -25.06
CA ASN A 295 14.61 13.56 -25.25
C ASN A 295 14.84 13.99 -26.72
N VAL A 296 14.04 13.47 -27.65
CA VAL A 296 14.04 13.92 -29.06
C VAL A 296 12.76 14.71 -29.35
N ASN A 297 11.60 14.11 -29.14
CA ASN A 297 10.31 14.75 -29.30
C ASN A 297 9.41 14.64 -28.05
N MET A 298 9.89 14.02 -26.97
CA MET A 298 9.29 14.00 -25.64
C MET A 298 10.39 14.15 -24.59
N GLU A 299 10.47 15.31 -23.97
CA GLU A 299 11.47 15.62 -22.95
C GLU A 299 11.20 14.83 -21.66
N ILE A 300 12.29 14.31 -21.04
CA ILE A 300 12.26 13.81 -19.66
C ILE A 300 12.98 14.84 -18.79
N LYS A 301 12.22 15.45 -17.85
CA LYS A 301 12.73 16.51 -16.96
C LYS A 301 12.96 15.97 -15.56
N VAL A 302 14.16 16.20 -15.01
CA VAL A 302 14.49 15.88 -13.62
C VAL A 302 14.07 17.07 -12.73
N THR A 303 13.24 16.79 -11.69
CA THR A 303 12.68 17.83 -10.81
C THR A 303 13.35 17.91 -9.45
N GLY A 304 14.17 16.94 -9.07
CA GLY A 304 14.72 16.77 -7.73
C GLY A 304 13.81 15.92 -6.84
N LEU A 305 14.43 15.33 -5.78
CA LEU A 305 13.69 14.53 -4.80
C LEU A 305 12.70 15.39 -4.03
N ARG A 306 11.53 14.81 -3.73
CA ARG A 306 10.50 15.45 -2.93
C ARG A 306 10.80 15.29 -1.43
N PRO A 307 10.22 16.13 -0.56
CA PRO A 307 10.32 15.93 0.90
C PRO A 307 9.94 14.50 1.29
N GLY A 308 10.79 13.88 2.10
CA GLY A 308 10.60 12.52 2.59
C GLY A 308 10.81 11.40 1.58
N GLU A 309 11.21 11.70 0.33
CA GLU A 309 11.43 10.69 -0.72
C GLU A 309 12.83 10.09 -0.61
N LYS A 310 12.92 8.75 -0.72
CA LYS A 310 14.18 7.99 -0.82
C LYS A 310 14.52 7.70 -2.29
N LEU A 311 15.81 7.49 -2.60
CA LEU A 311 16.22 6.98 -3.90
C LEU A 311 15.81 5.53 -4.11
N TYR A 312 15.92 4.71 -3.08
CA TYR A 312 15.42 3.32 -3.06
C TYR A 312 14.62 3.08 -1.78
N GLU A 313 13.64 2.19 -1.85
CA GLU A 313 12.81 1.79 -0.70
C GLU A 313 13.23 0.41 -0.22
N GLU A 314 13.19 0.20 1.09
CA GLU A 314 13.56 -1.04 1.76
C GLU A 314 12.29 -1.82 2.13
N LEU A 315 12.27 -3.12 1.90
CA LEU A 315 11.15 -3.99 2.29
C LEU A 315 11.27 -4.46 3.73
N MET A 316 12.48 -4.48 4.28
CA MET A 316 12.81 -4.96 5.62
C MET A 316 13.99 -4.17 6.20
N LEU A 317 14.12 -4.17 7.52
CA LEU A 317 15.31 -3.64 8.21
C LEU A 317 16.48 -4.62 8.05
N ASP A 318 17.73 -4.14 8.06
CA ASP A 318 18.92 -5.00 8.08
C ASP A 318 18.85 -6.00 9.24
N SER A 319 18.40 -5.54 10.41
CA SER A 319 18.19 -6.41 11.60
C SER A 319 17.03 -7.40 11.45
N GLU A 320 16.16 -7.23 10.48
CA GLU A 320 15.07 -8.15 10.14
C GLU A 320 15.53 -9.21 9.12
N GLN A 321 16.47 -8.91 8.22
CA GLN A 321 16.88 -9.77 7.09
C GLN A 321 17.22 -11.20 7.52
N ASP A 322 18.20 -11.37 8.41
CA ASP A 322 18.67 -12.69 8.84
C ASP A 322 17.65 -13.48 9.70
N ARG A 323 16.56 -12.81 10.12
CA ARG A 323 15.52 -13.38 10.99
C ARG A 323 14.16 -13.51 10.33
N MET A 324 14.11 -13.27 9.02
CA MET A 324 12.89 -13.50 8.23
C MET A 324 12.51 -14.97 8.24
N THR A 325 11.23 -15.24 8.41
CA THR A 325 10.71 -16.62 8.41
C THR A 325 9.88 -16.84 7.15
N LYS A 326 10.15 -17.95 6.45
CA LYS A 326 9.32 -18.43 5.35
C LYS A 326 7.94 -18.81 5.85
N THR A 327 6.93 -18.59 5.00
CA THR A 327 5.59 -19.14 5.23
C THR A 327 5.37 -20.39 4.38
N ALA A 328 4.15 -20.93 4.41
CA ALA A 328 3.75 -21.98 3.47
C ALA A 328 3.60 -21.46 2.02
N HIS A 329 3.60 -20.13 1.82
CA HIS A 329 3.51 -19.49 0.51
C HIS A 329 4.85 -18.84 0.17
N ASP A 330 5.42 -19.19 -0.99
CA ASP A 330 6.76 -18.80 -1.45
C ASP A 330 6.95 -17.28 -1.60
N LYS A 331 5.88 -16.52 -1.88
CA LYS A 331 5.91 -15.06 -2.03
C LYS A 331 5.53 -14.28 -0.76
N ILE A 332 5.39 -14.94 0.39
CA ILE A 332 5.02 -14.30 1.66
C ILE A 332 6.00 -14.69 2.76
N PHE A 333 6.68 -13.71 3.32
CA PHE A 333 7.61 -13.87 4.44
C PHE A 333 7.04 -13.22 5.70
N ILE A 334 7.59 -13.56 6.87
CA ILE A 334 7.25 -12.96 8.15
C ILE A 334 8.47 -12.23 8.69
N ALA A 335 8.32 -10.91 8.91
CA ALA A 335 9.33 -10.14 9.63
C ALA A 335 9.37 -10.54 11.12
N PRO A 336 10.54 -10.50 11.76
CA PRO A 336 10.64 -10.78 13.19
C PRO A 336 9.81 -9.79 14.01
N PRO A 337 9.25 -10.22 15.16
CA PRO A 337 8.44 -9.36 16.00
C PRO A 337 9.28 -8.22 16.59
N MET A 338 8.69 -7.03 16.63
CA MET A 338 9.28 -5.86 17.27
C MET A 338 9.34 -6.02 18.78
N GLN A 339 10.40 -5.51 19.39
CA GLN A 339 10.46 -5.34 20.84
C GLN A 339 9.81 -4.01 21.20
N ILE A 340 8.58 -4.06 21.73
CA ILE A 340 7.81 -2.88 22.10
C ILE A 340 7.69 -2.85 23.63
N ASP A 341 8.21 -1.79 24.25
CA ASP A 341 7.89 -1.44 25.63
C ASP A 341 6.48 -0.84 25.63
N LEU A 342 5.52 -1.59 26.16
CA LEU A 342 4.12 -1.22 26.15
C LEU A 342 3.82 0.08 26.93
N ALA A 343 4.49 0.28 28.07
CA ALA A 343 4.26 1.46 28.90
C ALA A 343 4.72 2.72 28.18
N ALA A 344 5.96 2.72 27.70
CA ALA A 344 6.52 3.82 26.91
C ALA A 344 5.74 4.05 25.61
N PHE A 345 5.31 2.99 24.93
CA PHE A 345 4.53 3.09 23.71
C PHE A 345 3.18 3.80 23.94
N TYR A 346 2.44 3.44 24.99
CA TYR A 346 1.15 4.08 25.28
C TYR A 346 1.31 5.51 25.77
N GLU A 347 2.37 5.83 26.52
CA GLU A 347 2.68 7.20 26.97
C GLU A 347 2.96 8.08 25.75
N GLU A 348 3.89 7.66 24.87
CA GLU A 348 4.20 8.43 23.66
C GLU A 348 3.01 8.51 22.68
N LEU A 349 2.15 7.49 22.64
CA LEU A 349 0.93 7.54 21.83
C LEU A 349 -0.06 8.61 22.35
N GLN A 350 -0.10 8.86 23.67
CA GLN A 350 -0.89 9.94 24.24
C GLN A 350 -0.31 11.32 23.92
N ASN A 351 1.03 11.46 24.02
CA ASN A 351 1.73 12.68 23.64
C ASN A 351 1.48 12.99 22.15
N LEU A 352 1.63 11.99 21.28
CA LEU A 352 1.36 12.13 19.85
C LEU A 352 -0.10 12.53 19.56
N ARG A 353 -1.06 12.01 20.32
CA ARG A 353 -2.46 12.43 20.20
C ARG A 353 -2.63 13.91 20.53
N HIS A 354 -2.08 14.34 21.66
CA HIS A 354 -2.14 15.72 22.11
C HIS A 354 -1.58 16.66 21.03
N ASP A 355 -0.36 16.38 20.56
CA ASP A 355 0.31 17.21 19.55
C ASP A 355 -0.49 17.25 18.24
N ALA A 356 -1.02 16.11 17.80
CA ALA A 356 -1.83 16.05 16.58
C ALA A 356 -3.16 16.79 16.69
N GLU A 357 -3.86 16.71 17.83
CA GLU A 357 -5.15 17.40 18.06
C GLU A 357 -4.97 18.93 18.09
N HIS A 358 -3.83 19.41 18.56
CA HIS A 358 -3.51 20.85 18.61
C HIS A 358 -2.79 21.34 17.34
N ASN A 359 -2.52 20.44 16.36
CA ASN A 359 -1.70 20.72 15.16
C ASN A 359 -0.32 21.29 15.51
N ASP A 360 0.29 20.78 16.59
CA ASP A 360 1.55 21.24 17.11
C ASP A 360 2.71 20.89 16.12
N GLU A 361 3.69 21.78 16.00
CA GLU A 361 4.94 21.49 15.27
C GLU A 361 5.71 20.31 15.91
N GLY A 362 5.44 20.02 17.18
CA GLY A 362 5.93 18.86 17.92
C GLY A 362 5.53 17.49 17.35
N VAL A 363 4.52 17.39 16.48
CA VAL A 363 4.04 16.11 15.90
C VAL A 363 5.19 15.29 15.32
N VAL A 364 6.11 15.91 14.57
CA VAL A 364 7.25 15.20 13.96
C VAL A 364 8.22 14.70 15.02
N LEU A 365 8.47 15.47 16.08
CA LEU A 365 9.31 15.06 17.21
C LEU A 365 8.68 13.88 17.98
N SER A 366 7.37 13.90 18.20
CA SER A 366 6.63 12.79 18.82
C SER A 366 6.71 11.53 17.96
N LEU A 367 6.59 11.66 16.64
CA LEU A 367 6.79 10.54 15.71
C LEU A 367 8.22 9.96 15.80
N GLN A 368 9.24 10.80 15.93
CA GLN A 368 10.64 10.35 16.11
C GLN A 368 10.87 9.63 17.44
N ARG A 369 10.26 10.11 18.53
CA ARG A 369 10.32 9.41 19.84
C ARG A 369 9.68 8.03 19.78
N MET A 370 8.52 7.91 19.11
CA MET A 370 7.82 6.63 18.95
C MET A 370 8.57 5.64 18.04
N VAL A 371 9.19 6.15 16.97
CA VAL A 371 9.85 5.32 15.95
C VAL A 371 11.30 5.74 15.84
N GLY A 372 12.18 5.10 16.61
CA GLY A 372 13.61 5.47 16.68
C GLY A 372 14.38 5.36 15.36
N THR A 373 13.82 4.62 14.37
CA THR A 373 14.36 4.54 13.02
C THR A 373 13.82 5.60 12.07
N TYR A 374 12.96 6.52 12.55
CA TYR A 374 12.43 7.62 11.74
C TYR A 374 13.42 8.76 11.67
N HIS A 375 13.97 8.98 10.50
CA HIS A 375 14.88 10.09 10.18
C HIS A 375 14.22 11.00 9.13
N PRO A 376 13.54 12.08 9.54
CA PRO A 376 12.82 12.93 8.61
C PRO A 376 13.74 13.59 7.60
N ASN A 377 13.46 13.39 6.31
CA ASN A 377 14.13 14.07 5.20
C ASN A 377 13.28 15.27 4.75
N ARG A 378 13.20 16.30 5.60
CA ARG A 378 12.42 17.51 5.36
C ARG A 378 13.02 18.74 6.01
N VAL A 379 12.79 19.90 5.38
CA VAL A 379 13.05 21.22 5.95
C VAL A 379 11.75 22.03 5.84
N VAL A 380 11.35 22.68 6.92
CA VAL A 380 10.26 23.65 6.91
C VAL A 380 10.90 25.03 6.68
N ASN A 381 10.54 25.67 5.56
CA ASN A 381 11.05 26.98 5.19
C ASN A 381 10.31 28.10 5.95
N GLU A 382 10.82 29.32 5.92
CA GLU A 382 10.21 30.49 6.59
C GLU A 382 8.79 30.80 6.08
N ASP A 383 8.48 30.46 4.83
CA ASP A 383 7.15 30.60 4.23
C ASP A 383 6.21 29.40 4.52
N HIS A 384 6.57 28.54 5.48
CA HIS A 384 5.89 27.29 5.83
C HIS A 384 5.82 26.24 4.69
N THR A 385 6.53 26.41 3.59
CA THR A 385 6.68 25.33 2.60
C THR A 385 7.65 24.26 3.12
N VAL A 386 7.48 23.03 2.63
CA VAL A 386 8.34 21.90 3.01
C VAL A 386 9.19 21.48 1.83
N SER A 387 10.50 21.38 2.04
CA SER A 387 11.48 20.91 1.07
C SER A 387 12.24 19.68 1.58
N ALA A 388 12.96 18.99 0.69
CA ALA A 388 13.86 17.90 1.09
C ALA A 388 15.03 18.45 1.91
N ALA A 389 15.45 17.72 2.96
CA ALA A 389 16.55 18.16 3.83
C ALA A 389 17.91 18.14 3.11
N HIS A 390 18.08 17.20 2.18
CA HIS A 390 19.29 17.12 1.35
C HIS A 390 19.02 17.76 -0.01
N GLY A 391 19.87 18.69 -0.39
CA GLY A 391 19.78 19.34 -1.72
C GLY A 391 19.83 18.32 -2.85
N ASN A 392 19.34 18.71 -4.00
CA ASN A 392 19.14 17.90 -5.22
C ASN A 392 20.41 17.23 -5.81
N THR A 393 21.56 17.21 -5.10
CA THR A 393 22.89 16.92 -5.66
C THR A 393 23.67 15.82 -4.96
N GLU A 394 23.15 15.15 -3.93
CA GLU A 394 23.86 13.95 -3.45
C GLU A 394 23.61 12.80 -4.43
N THR A 395 24.59 12.62 -5.32
CA THR A 395 24.81 11.34 -5.99
C THR A 395 25.13 10.32 -4.90
N ILE A 396 24.19 9.45 -4.59
CA ILE A 396 24.55 8.23 -3.87
C ILE A 396 25.57 7.51 -4.72
N ASP A 397 26.64 7.07 -4.08
CA ASP A 397 27.63 6.24 -4.74
C ASP A 397 26.92 5.07 -5.43
N LYS A 398 27.16 4.91 -6.73
CA LYS A 398 26.54 3.84 -7.51
C LYS A 398 26.88 2.46 -6.92
N GLU A 399 27.99 2.36 -6.22
CA GLU A 399 28.42 1.15 -5.52
C GLU A 399 27.55 0.89 -4.28
N GLU A 400 27.15 1.93 -3.52
CA GLU A 400 26.22 1.79 -2.39
C GLU A 400 24.80 1.40 -2.85
N LEU A 401 24.32 2.01 -3.93
CA LEU A 401 23.04 1.65 -4.51
C LEU A 401 23.04 0.20 -5.03
N GLN A 402 24.09 -0.19 -5.76
CA GLN A 402 24.23 -1.54 -6.28
C GLN A 402 24.36 -2.56 -5.14
N LYS A 403 25.16 -2.23 -4.11
CA LYS A 403 25.33 -3.08 -2.94
C LYS A 403 24.01 -3.28 -2.17
N ALA A 404 23.22 -2.21 -1.95
CA ALA A 404 21.91 -2.29 -1.31
C ALA A 404 20.92 -3.15 -2.14
N LEU A 405 20.96 -3.06 -3.47
CA LEU A 405 20.15 -3.88 -4.36
C LEU A 405 20.61 -5.35 -4.34
N ASP A 406 21.92 -5.61 -4.39
CA ASP A 406 22.47 -6.96 -4.37
C ASP A 406 22.28 -7.66 -3.02
N GLU A 407 22.37 -6.94 -1.90
CA GLU A 407 22.07 -7.44 -0.55
C GLU A 407 20.61 -7.84 -0.41
N GLN A 408 19.68 -7.05 -0.93
CA GLN A 408 18.25 -7.41 -0.94
C GLN A 408 17.95 -8.62 -1.84
N HIS A 409 18.62 -8.75 -3.00
CA HIS A 409 18.49 -9.89 -3.90
C HIS A 409 19.05 -11.18 -3.30
N SER A 410 20.26 -11.12 -2.72
CA SER A 410 20.88 -12.29 -2.10
C SER A 410 20.05 -12.83 -0.92
N THR A 411 19.36 -11.95 -0.22
CA THR A 411 18.49 -12.33 0.91
C THR A 411 17.20 -12.99 0.40
N GLN A 412 16.64 -12.52 -0.70
CA GLN A 412 15.48 -13.17 -1.34
C GLN A 412 15.86 -14.53 -1.94
N GLN A 413 17.05 -14.66 -2.54
CA GLN A 413 17.55 -15.94 -3.09
C GLN A 413 17.99 -16.94 -2.00
N ASN A 414 18.64 -16.49 -0.93
CA ASN A 414 18.99 -17.35 0.21
C ASN A 414 17.76 -17.77 1.06
N ALA A 415 16.66 -17.08 0.87
CA ALA A 415 15.38 -17.45 1.44
C ALA A 415 14.59 -18.41 0.52
N GLN A 416 15.02 -18.68 -0.71
CA GLN A 416 14.53 -19.76 -1.57
C GLN A 416 15.27 -21.08 -1.30
#